data_744a467ed96b123d894359f8db12e250
#
_entry.id   744a467ed96b123d894359f8db12e250
#
_cell.length_a   1.000
_cell.length_b   1.000
_cell.length_c   1.000
_cell.angle_alpha   90.00
_cell.angle_beta   90.00
_cell.angle_gamma   90.00
#
_symmetry.space_group_name_H-M   'P 1'
#
loop_
_entity.id
_entity.type
_entity.pdbx_description
1 polymer ?
#
loop_
_entity_poly.entity_id
_entity_poly.type
_entity_poly.pdbx_seq_one_letter_code
_entity_poly.pdbx_strand_id
1 'polypeptide(L)'
;MKLKYAIALCLCVLSFSRAHAAPLPAGHSAPSFVLKDAGGKPIRLTAYKGKVVLLNFWATWCAPCRIEMPWFEEFSKKYQSKGLVVIGISLDDGGWKTVQPALAKLNITYPVVLGDSKVSNSYGMGDLLPVTFLIDRTGKIQAVKEGFGKKEEFESTIEKLLAGK
;
A
#
# COMPACT_ATOMS: atom_id res chain seq x y z
N MET A 1 28.07 62.49 -23.70
CA MET A 1 28.23 61.01 -23.66
C MET A 1 27.45 60.46 -22.47
N LYS A 2 26.27 59.86 -22.70
CA LYS A 2 25.45 59.27 -21.65
C LYS A 2 25.46 57.74 -21.85
N LEU A 3 26.17 57.04 -20.97
CA LEU A 3 26.28 55.59 -20.97
C LEU A 3 25.06 54.99 -20.29
N LYS A 4 24.21 54.29 -21.06
CA LYS A 4 23.03 53.60 -20.57
C LYS A 4 23.46 52.17 -20.13
N TYR A 5 23.48 51.94 -18.81
CA TYR A 5 23.63 50.58 -18.25
C TYR A 5 22.31 49.85 -18.36
N ALA A 6 22.24 48.86 -19.25
CA ALA A 6 21.16 47.90 -19.31
C ALA A 6 21.42 46.78 -18.27
N ILE A 7 20.66 46.78 -17.19
CA ILE A 7 20.68 45.73 -16.19
C ILE A 7 19.79 44.62 -16.72
N ALA A 8 20.40 43.54 -17.22
CA ALA A 8 19.70 42.31 -17.57
C ALA A 8 19.35 41.55 -16.27
N LEU A 9 18.09 41.66 -15.85
CA LEU A 9 17.57 40.91 -14.70
C LEU A 9 17.32 39.46 -15.16
N CYS A 10 18.28 38.57 -14.92
CA CYS A 10 18.14 37.17 -15.17
C CYS A 10 17.23 36.52 -14.11
N LEU A 11 15.94 36.40 -14.42
CA LEU A 11 14.95 35.69 -13.61
C LEU A 11 15.24 34.20 -13.72
N CYS A 12 16.05 33.65 -12.80
CA CYS A 12 16.16 32.24 -12.55
C CYS A 12 14.83 31.72 -11.99
N VAL A 13 13.95 31.23 -12.84
CA VAL A 13 12.77 30.49 -12.44
C VAL A 13 13.24 29.15 -11.90
N LEU A 14 13.43 29.05 -10.59
CA LEU A 14 13.65 27.79 -9.91
C LEU A 14 12.36 26.96 -10.02
N SER A 15 12.29 26.12 -11.04
CA SER A 15 11.25 25.12 -11.17
C SER A 15 11.41 24.13 -10.01
N PHE A 16 10.66 24.33 -8.92
CA PHE A 16 10.49 23.34 -7.88
C PHE A 16 9.72 22.16 -8.48
N SER A 17 10.42 21.19 -9.05
CA SER A 17 9.84 19.88 -9.32
C SER A 17 9.41 19.28 -7.99
N ARG A 18 8.09 19.25 -7.72
CA ARG A 18 7.54 18.44 -6.65
C ARG A 18 7.87 17.00 -6.98
N ALA A 19 8.87 16.43 -6.31
CA ALA A 19 9.10 15.01 -6.34
C ALA A 19 7.83 14.34 -5.78
N HIS A 20 7.06 13.68 -6.65
CA HIS A 20 5.96 12.83 -6.19
C HIS A 20 6.58 11.69 -5.41
N ALA A 21 6.09 11.45 -4.20
CA ALA A 21 6.48 10.26 -3.46
C ALA A 21 6.06 9.05 -4.29
N ALA A 22 7.00 8.13 -4.51
CA ALA A 22 6.75 6.87 -5.20
C ALA A 22 6.83 5.72 -4.18
N PRO A 23 5.99 4.69 -4.33
CA PRO A 23 6.05 3.52 -3.46
C PRO A 23 7.45 2.90 -3.43
N LEU A 24 7.81 2.35 -2.27
CA LEU A 24 9.09 1.64 -2.11
C LEU A 24 9.20 0.51 -3.14
N PRO A 25 10.28 0.45 -3.92
CA PRO A 25 10.42 -0.58 -4.96
C PRO A 25 10.72 -1.96 -4.37
N ALA A 26 10.60 -2.99 -5.22
CA ALA A 26 11.02 -4.35 -4.88
C ALA A 26 12.50 -4.39 -4.46
N GLY A 27 12.85 -5.36 -3.60
CA GLY A 27 14.19 -5.52 -3.03
C GLY A 27 14.38 -4.82 -1.68
N HIS A 28 13.54 -3.84 -1.32
CA HIS A 28 13.61 -3.16 -0.03
C HIS A 28 12.95 -3.98 1.09
N SER A 29 13.45 -3.83 2.30
CA SER A 29 12.75 -4.35 3.49
C SER A 29 11.46 -3.59 3.70
N ALA A 30 10.35 -4.30 3.90
CA ALA A 30 9.06 -3.69 4.20
C ALA A 30 9.13 -2.96 5.55
N PRO A 31 8.79 -1.66 5.61
CA PRO A 31 8.77 -0.90 6.86
C PRO A 31 7.84 -1.53 7.88
N SER A 32 8.33 -1.68 9.11
CA SER A 32 7.52 -2.23 10.20
C SER A 32 6.49 -1.21 10.67
N PHE A 33 5.31 -1.71 11.05
CA PHE A 33 4.26 -0.91 11.66
C PHE A 33 3.58 -1.66 12.80
N VAL A 34 2.88 -0.91 13.63
CA VAL A 34 1.94 -1.41 14.63
C VAL A 34 0.70 -0.53 14.55
N LEU A 35 -0.36 -1.07 13.98
CA LEU A 35 -1.65 -0.41 13.83
C LEU A 35 -2.74 -1.25 14.51
N LYS A 36 -3.90 -0.65 14.81
CA LYS A 36 -4.99 -1.36 15.49
C LYS A 36 -6.11 -1.70 14.51
N ASP A 37 -6.67 -2.90 14.64
CA ASP A 37 -7.90 -3.27 13.96
C ASP A 37 -9.14 -2.62 14.61
N ALA A 38 -10.32 -2.90 14.07
CA ALA A 38 -11.59 -2.35 14.57
C ALA A 38 -11.91 -2.74 16.02
N GLY A 39 -11.39 -3.87 16.50
CA GLY A 39 -11.52 -4.33 17.88
C GLY A 39 -10.45 -3.79 18.83
N GLY A 40 -9.54 -2.93 18.32
CA GLY A 40 -8.41 -2.40 19.09
C GLY A 40 -7.23 -3.35 19.21
N LYS A 41 -7.26 -4.53 18.56
CA LYS A 41 -6.17 -5.50 18.58
C LYS A 41 -5.00 -4.99 17.74
N PRO A 42 -3.75 -5.01 18.27
CA PRO A 42 -2.59 -4.58 17.52
C PRO A 42 -2.22 -5.58 16.41
N ILE A 43 -2.12 -5.09 15.18
CA ILE A 43 -1.59 -5.80 14.03
C ILE A 43 -0.16 -5.27 13.79
N ARG A 44 0.81 -6.17 13.86
CA ARG A 44 2.24 -5.88 13.69
C ARG A 44 2.76 -6.61 12.47
N LEU A 45 3.37 -5.93 11.52
CA LEU A 45 3.95 -6.60 10.35
C LEU A 45 5.01 -7.64 10.77
N THR A 46 5.81 -7.33 11.79
CA THR A 46 6.86 -8.24 12.29
C THR A 46 6.34 -9.56 12.86
N ALA A 47 5.07 -9.62 13.27
CA ALA A 47 4.44 -10.85 13.74
C ALA A 47 4.21 -11.88 12.63
N TYR A 48 4.30 -11.45 11.37
CA TYR A 48 4.09 -12.29 10.18
C TYR A 48 5.41 -12.72 9.53
N LYS A 49 6.54 -12.59 10.22
CA LYS A 49 7.82 -13.11 9.74
C LYS A 49 7.71 -14.62 9.46
N GLY A 50 8.25 -15.07 8.33
CA GLY A 50 8.09 -16.44 7.85
C GLY A 50 6.80 -16.69 7.03
N LYS A 51 5.93 -15.69 6.89
CA LYS A 51 4.75 -15.70 6.02
C LYS A 51 4.96 -14.83 4.79
N VAL A 52 4.25 -15.14 3.72
CA VAL A 52 4.09 -14.23 2.58
C VAL A 52 2.98 -13.24 2.95
N VAL A 53 3.21 -11.95 2.76
CA VAL A 53 2.22 -10.93 3.10
C VAL A 53 1.80 -10.17 1.85
N LEU A 54 0.49 -10.12 1.58
CA LEU A 54 -0.12 -9.17 0.66
C LEU A 54 -0.58 -7.97 1.50
N LEU A 55 0.10 -6.85 1.34
CA LEU A 55 -0.20 -5.60 2.04
C LEU A 55 -0.82 -4.61 1.05
N ASN A 56 -2.10 -4.29 1.23
CA ASN A 56 -2.85 -3.42 0.32
C ASN A 56 -3.22 -2.10 0.98
N PHE A 57 -2.82 -0.99 0.37
CA PHE A 57 -3.28 0.35 0.71
C PHE A 57 -4.51 0.70 -0.12
N TRP A 58 -5.58 1.09 0.54
CA TRP A 58 -6.89 1.31 -0.08
C TRP A 58 -7.71 2.38 0.64
N ALA A 59 -8.84 2.79 0.06
CA ALA A 59 -9.82 3.63 0.72
C ALA A 59 -11.25 3.31 0.23
N THR A 60 -12.26 3.66 1.01
CA THR A 60 -13.68 3.36 0.68
C THR A 60 -14.17 4.09 -0.56
N TRP A 61 -13.63 5.27 -0.85
CA TRP A 61 -13.92 6.07 -2.04
C TRP A 61 -13.17 5.59 -3.29
N CYS A 62 -12.17 4.71 -3.16
CA CYS A 62 -11.38 4.18 -4.26
C CYS A 62 -12.16 3.05 -4.95
N ALA A 63 -12.74 3.34 -6.12
CA ALA A 63 -13.53 2.36 -6.87
C ALA A 63 -12.72 1.11 -7.29
N PRO A 64 -11.51 1.22 -7.87
CA PRO A 64 -10.71 0.05 -8.22
C PRO A 64 -10.29 -0.78 -6.99
N CYS A 65 -10.04 -0.16 -5.83
CA CYS A 65 -9.75 -0.89 -4.60
C CYS A 65 -10.88 -1.85 -4.24
N ARG A 66 -12.13 -1.41 -4.34
CA ARG A 66 -13.31 -2.22 -4.02
C ARG A 66 -13.53 -3.39 -4.97
N ILE A 67 -12.93 -3.36 -6.16
CA ILE A 67 -12.94 -4.49 -7.10
C ILE A 67 -11.89 -5.53 -6.71
N GLU A 68 -10.69 -5.09 -6.29
CA GLU A 68 -9.59 -5.98 -5.93
C GLU A 68 -9.79 -6.67 -4.58
N MET A 69 -10.38 -5.98 -3.60
CA MET A 69 -10.53 -6.49 -2.23
C MET A 69 -11.23 -7.86 -2.14
N PRO A 70 -12.32 -8.15 -2.89
CA PRO A 70 -12.90 -9.48 -2.94
C PRO A 70 -11.94 -10.56 -3.47
N TRP A 71 -11.04 -10.24 -4.41
CA TRP A 71 -10.01 -11.17 -4.86
C TRP A 71 -9.01 -11.48 -3.73
N PHE A 72 -8.64 -10.46 -2.96
CA PHE A 72 -7.74 -10.62 -1.82
C PHE A 72 -8.38 -11.43 -0.69
N GLU A 73 -9.70 -11.30 -0.48
CA GLU A 73 -10.46 -12.15 0.42
C GLU A 73 -10.43 -13.62 -0.03
N GLU A 74 -10.60 -13.87 -1.32
CA GLU A 74 -10.50 -15.19 -1.91
C GLU A 74 -9.09 -15.78 -1.74
N PHE A 75 -8.03 -15.00 -2.02
CA PHE A 75 -6.65 -15.41 -1.81
C PHE A 75 -6.35 -15.69 -0.34
N SER A 76 -6.86 -14.84 0.56
CA SER A 76 -6.72 -15.02 2.00
C SER A 76 -7.25 -16.40 2.42
N LYS A 77 -8.45 -16.78 1.98
CA LYS A 77 -9.04 -18.08 2.29
C LYS A 77 -8.31 -19.26 1.62
N LYS A 78 -7.95 -19.09 0.35
CA LYS A 78 -7.31 -20.14 -0.46
C LYS A 78 -5.90 -20.49 0.01
N TYR A 79 -5.13 -19.48 0.43
CA TYR A 79 -3.68 -19.64 0.66
C TYR A 79 -3.25 -19.46 2.12
N GLN A 80 -4.15 -19.18 3.08
CA GLN A 80 -3.78 -19.01 4.49
C GLN A 80 -3.05 -20.24 5.06
N SER A 81 -3.51 -21.46 4.73
CA SER A 81 -2.88 -22.71 5.17
C SER A 81 -1.49 -22.91 4.57
N LYS A 82 -1.20 -22.29 3.42
CA LYS A 82 0.11 -22.31 2.76
C LYS A 82 1.03 -21.18 3.26
N GLY A 83 0.52 -20.30 4.12
CA GLY A 83 1.29 -19.25 4.76
C GLY A 83 1.15 -17.87 4.13
N LEU A 84 0.07 -17.60 3.37
CA LEU A 84 -0.30 -16.24 2.98
C LEU A 84 -1.02 -15.53 4.13
N VAL A 85 -0.72 -14.26 4.30
CA VAL A 85 -1.46 -13.30 5.12
C VAL A 85 -1.83 -12.11 4.25
N VAL A 86 -3.09 -11.69 4.30
CA VAL A 86 -3.56 -10.46 3.66
C VAL A 86 -3.80 -9.41 4.74
N ILE A 87 -3.34 -8.19 4.53
CA ILE A 87 -3.55 -7.04 5.42
C ILE A 87 -3.97 -5.85 4.58
N GLY A 88 -5.13 -5.27 4.90
CA GLY A 88 -5.59 -4.01 4.32
C GLY A 88 -5.21 -2.83 5.22
N ILE A 89 -4.63 -1.78 4.65
CA ILE A 89 -4.42 -0.50 5.32
C ILE A 89 -5.36 0.52 4.68
N SER A 90 -6.38 0.95 5.42
CA SER A 90 -7.30 1.98 4.95
C SER A 90 -6.68 3.37 5.18
N LEU A 91 -6.77 4.21 4.16
CA LEU A 91 -6.36 5.63 4.20
C LEU A 91 -7.58 6.56 4.24
N ASP A 92 -8.70 6.10 4.80
CA ASP A 92 -9.90 6.90 5.00
C ASP A 92 -9.77 7.84 6.19
N ASP A 93 -10.06 9.13 6.00
CA ASP A 93 -10.09 10.13 7.08
C ASP A 93 -11.23 9.90 8.07
N GLY A 94 -12.33 9.26 7.62
CA GLY A 94 -13.53 9.00 8.45
C GLY A 94 -13.37 7.85 9.46
N GLY A 95 -12.21 7.20 9.47
CA GLY A 95 -11.90 6.12 10.41
C GLY A 95 -12.87 4.94 10.33
N TRP A 96 -13.02 4.20 11.43
CA TRP A 96 -13.83 2.97 11.48
C TRP A 96 -15.30 3.19 11.14
N LYS A 97 -15.85 4.37 11.42
CA LYS A 97 -17.22 4.71 11.06
C LYS A 97 -17.49 4.60 9.55
N THR A 98 -16.48 4.94 8.74
CA THR A 98 -16.54 4.85 7.27
C THR A 98 -16.13 3.47 6.78
N VAL A 99 -15.08 2.89 7.37
CA VAL A 99 -14.44 1.65 6.89
C VAL A 99 -15.29 0.42 7.19
N GLN A 100 -15.83 0.26 8.41
CA GLN A 100 -16.57 -0.95 8.79
C GLN A 100 -17.78 -1.26 7.88
N PRO A 101 -18.64 -0.29 7.51
CA PRO A 101 -19.76 -0.57 6.60
C PRO A 101 -19.28 -1.04 5.21
N ALA A 102 -18.16 -0.50 4.72
CA ALA A 102 -17.58 -0.91 3.43
C ALA A 102 -17.07 -2.34 3.49
N LEU A 103 -16.34 -2.71 4.55
CA LEU A 103 -15.86 -4.09 4.76
C LEU A 103 -17.01 -5.09 4.83
N ALA A 104 -18.09 -4.74 5.57
CA ALA A 104 -19.28 -5.58 5.66
C ALA A 104 -19.94 -5.78 4.29
N LYS A 105 -20.11 -4.70 3.52
CA LYS A 105 -20.69 -4.74 2.17
C LYS A 105 -19.85 -5.59 1.18
N LEU A 106 -18.53 -5.58 1.33
CA LEU A 106 -17.61 -6.34 0.49
C LEU A 106 -17.33 -7.76 1.04
N ASN A 107 -17.90 -8.13 2.19
CA ASN A 107 -17.67 -9.40 2.88
C ASN A 107 -16.17 -9.66 3.17
N ILE A 108 -15.43 -8.63 3.56
CA ILE A 108 -14.00 -8.73 3.87
C ILE A 108 -13.81 -9.20 5.31
N THR A 109 -13.03 -10.28 5.48
CA THR A 109 -12.74 -10.91 6.79
C THR A 109 -11.26 -10.94 7.14
N TYR A 110 -10.36 -10.69 6.18
CA TYR A 110 -8.94 -10.56 6.48
C TYR A 110 -8.65 -9.29 7.32
N PRO A 111 -7.52 -9.25 8.06
CA PRO A 111 -7.17 -8.10 8.88
C PRO A 111 -7.13 -6.78 8.12
N VAL A 112 -7.86 -5.79 8.61
CA VAL A 112 -7.81 -4.42 8.13
C VAL A 112 -7.47 -3.50 9.31
N VAL A 113 -6.66 -2.47 9.03
CA VAL A 113 -6.26 -1.45 9.99
C VAL A 113 -6.41 -0.06 9.39
N LEU A 114 -6.52 0.95 10.24
CA LEU A 114 -6.45 2.35 9.79
C LEU A 114 -4.99 2.75 9.66
N GLY A 115 -4.63 3.25 8.49
CA GLY A 115 -3.33 3.86 8.23
C GLY A 115 -3.22 5.24 8.85
N ASP A 116 -1.99 5.69 9.03
CA ASP A 116 -1.64 7.05 9.44
C ASP A 116 -0.59 7.62 8.47
N SER A 117 -0.29 8.90 8.62
CA SER A 117 0.74 9.56 7.80
C SER A 117 2.12 8.93 7.95
N LYS A 118 2.43 8.35 9.12
CA LYS A 118 3.71 7.70 9.37
C LYS A 118 3.86 6.43 8.53
N VAL A 119 2.84 5.56 8.52
CA VAL A 119 2.88 4.34 7.71
C VAL A 119 2.84 4.68 6.22
N SER A 120 1.97 5.60 5.79
CA SER A 120 1.92 6.06 4.40
C SER A 120 3.27 6.57 3.91
N ASN A 121 3.89 7.48 4.65
CA ASN A 121 5.19 8.03 4.28
C ASN A 121 6.31 6.97 4.27
N SER A 122 6.29 6.02 5.22
CA SER A 122 7.31 4.96 5.28
C SER A 122 7.26 4.02 4.08
N TYR A 123 6.10 3.84 3.47
CA TYR A 123 5.93 3.04 2.24
C TYR A 123 6.02 3.88 0.96
N GLY A 124 6.30 5.19 1.07
CA GLY A 124 6.37 6.10 -0.07
C GLY A 124 5.02 6.33 -0.74
N MET A 125 3.93 6.22 0.04
CA MET A 125 2.59 6.39 -0.51
C MET A 125 2.36 7.86 -0.90
N GLY A 126 2.00 8.07 -2.17
CA GLY A 126 1.43 9.33 -2.66
C GLY A 126 -0.10 9.27 -2.64
N ASP A 127 -0.70 10.00 -3.58
CA ASP A 127 -2.16 10.08 -3.72
C ASP A 127 -2.77 8.91 -4.52
N LEU A 128 -1.93 8.02 -5.06
CA LEU A 128 -2.39 6.91 -5.90
C LEU A 128 -2.91 5.76 -5.04
N LEU A 129 -4.11 5.27 -5.36
CA LEU A 129 -4.70 4.05 -4.81
C LEU A 129 -5.37 3.22 -5.94
N PRO A 130 -5.40 1.88 -5.80
CA PRO A 130 -4.75 1.07 -4.77
C PRO A 130 -3.23 0.98 -4.96
N VAL A 131 -2.50 0.66 -3.89
CA VAL A 131 -1.12 0.18 -3.98
C VAL A 131 -1.00 -1.11 -3.18
N THR A 132 -0.47 -2.14 -3.81
CA THR A 132 -0.32 -3.47 -3.19
C THR A 132 1.14 -3.90 -3.20
N PHE A 133 1.64 -4.24 -2.03
CA PHE A 133 2.97 -4.80 -1.83
C PHE A 133 2.86 -6.30 -1.58
N LEU A 134 3.66 -7.09 -2.30
CA LEU A 134 3.85 -8.50 -2.02
C LEU A 134 5.20 -8.70 -1.33
N ILE A 135 5.15 -9.18 -0.11
CA ILE A 135 6.29 -9.27 0.81
C ILE A 135 6.58 -10.75 1.05
N ASP A 136 7.82 -11.14 0.93
CA ASP A 136 8.25 -12.52 1.13
C ASP A 136 8.40 -12.89 2.62
N ARG A 137 8.75 -14.17 2.88
CA ARG A 137 8.94 -14.73 4.22
C ARG A 137 10.06 -14.07 5.01
N THR A 138 11.00 -13.38 4.34
CA THR A 138 12.11 -12.65 4.99
C THR A 138 11.73 -11.22 5.37
N GLY A 139 10.58 -10.74 4.88
CA GLY A 139 10.10 -9.38 5.07
C GLY A 139 10.57 -8.41 3.98
N LYS A 140 11.05 -8.91 2.84
CA LYS A 140 11.41 -8.08 1.68
C LYS A 140 10.24 -7.93 0.73
N ILE A 141 10.06 -6.74 0.18
CA ILE A 141 9.12 -6.45 -0.90
C ILE A 141 9.63 -7.13 -2.17
N GLN A 142 8.85 -8.01 -2.74
CA GLN A 142 9.18 -8.74 -3.97
C GLN A 142 8.45 -8.18 -5.19
N ALA A 143 7.26 -7.60 -4.98
CA ALA A 143 6.53 -6.93 -6.03
C ALA A 143 5.71 -5.77 -5.45
N VAL A 144 5.54 -4.75 -6.27
CA VAL A 144 4.68 -3.59 -5.99
C VAL A 144 3.75 -3.42 -7.18
N LYS A 145 2.46 -3.30 -6.90
CA LYS A 145 1.46 -2.97 -7.91
C LYS A 145 0.83 -1.63 -7.56
N GLU A 146 1.04 -0.67 -8.43
CA GLU A 146 0.44 0.66 -8.36
C GLU A 146 -0.79 0.71 -9.27
N GLY A 147 -1.91 1.23 -8.75
CA GLY A 147 -3.18 1.26 -9.46
C GLY A 147 -3.80 -0.13 -9.62
N PHE A 148 -4.87 -0.18 -10.41
CA PHE A 148 -5.65 -1.39 -10.63
C PHE A 148 -4.83 -2.51 -11.29
N GLY A 149 -4.85 -3.70 -10.69
CA GLY A 149 -4.14 -4.87 -11.19
C GLY A 149 -5.05 -5.89 -11.87
N LYS A 150 -4.45 -7.00 -12.30
CA LYS A 150 -5.17 -8.20 -12.76
C LYS A 150 -5.10 -9.28 -11.69
N LYS A 151 -6.23 -9.94 -11.45
CA LYS A 151 -6.34 -11.00 -10.42
C LYS A 151 -5.29 -12.10 -10.62
N GLU A 152 -5.09 -12.52 -11.86
CA GLU A 152 -4.16 -13.60 -12.24
C GLU A 152 -2.69 -13.20 -11.99
N GLU A 153 -2.35 -11.92 -12.15
CA GLU A 153 -0.98 -11.41 -11.88
C GLU A 153 -0.67 -11.46 -10.39
N PHE A 154 -1.61 -11.03 -9.53
CA PHE A 154 -1.48 -11.17 -8.09
C PHE A 154 -1.34 -12.62 -7.67
N GLU A 155 -2.24 -13.48 -8.15
CA GLU A 155 -2.26 -14.89 -7.79
C GLU A 155 -0.98 -15.61 -8.20
N SER A 156 -0.51 -15.40 -9.43
CA SER A 156 0.76 -15.97 -9.91
C SER A 156 1.95 -15.56 -9.05
N THR A 157 2.01 -14.28 -8.64
CA THR A 157 3.09 -13.79 -7.78
C THR A 157 3.01 -14.39 -6.38
N ILE A 158 1.80 -14.49 -5.80
CA ILE A 158 1.57 -15.15 -4.51
C ILE A 158 2.05 -16.60 -4.56
N GLU A 159 1.66 -17.36 -5.59
CA GLU A 159 2.05 -18.77 -5.74
C GLU A 159 3.58 -18.95 -5.83
N LYS A 160 4.28 -18.08 -6.60
CA LYS A 160 5.74 -18.08 -6.68
C LYS A 160 6.38 -17.85 -5.31
N LEU A 161 5.91 -16.85 -4.56
CA LEU A 161 6.44 -16.54 -3.24
C LEU A 161 6.16 -17.64 -2.21
N LEU A 162 4.98 -18.27 -2.28
CA LEU A 162 4.64 -19.40 -1.43
C LEU A 162 5.49 -20.63 -1.72
N ALA A 163 5.88 -20.85 -2.98
CA ALA A 163 6.78 -21.92 -3.40
C ALA A 163 8.27 -21.66 -3.07
N GLY A 164 8.60 -20.47 -2.55
CA GLY A 164 9.98 -20.09 -2.22
C GLY A 164 10.86 -19.78 -3.43
N LYS A 165 10.23 -19.33 -4.51
CA LYS A 165 10.90 -19.01 -5.79
C LYS A 165 10.94 -17.50 -6.00
#